data_78351747bf60783b3046e6c2de855a2e
#
_entry.id   78351747bf60783b3046e6c2de855a2e
#
_cell.length_a   1.000
_cell.length_b   1.000
_cell.length_c   1.000
_cell.angle_alpha   90.00
_cell.angle_beta   90.00
_cell.angle_gamma   90.00
#
_symmetry.space_group_name_H-M   'P 1'
#
loop_
_entity.id
_entity.type
_entity.pdbx_description
1 polymer ?
#
loop_
_entity_poly.entity_id
_entity_poly.type
_entity_poly.pdbx_seq_one_letter_code
_entity_poly.pdbx_strand_id
1 'polypeptide(L)'
;MGEALRRSARIATSKRMLEEEESKLAPISTPEVPKKKIKTGPKHNAKQAVVKEANRSSDVNELEIGDPIPDLSLLNEDNDSISLKKITENNRVVVFFVYPRASTPGCTRQACGFRDNYQELKKYAAVFGLSADSVTFQKKFQSKQNLPYHLLSDPKREFIGLLGAKKTPLSGSIRSHFIFVDGKLKFKRVKISPEVSVNDAKKEVLEVAEKFKEE
;
A
#
# COMPACT_ATOMS: atom_id res chain seq x y z
N MET A 1 -2.50 -20.39 59.09
CA MET A 1 -1.70 -21.28 58.22
C MET A 1 -2.57 -22.09 57.25
N GLY A 2 -3.48 -21.49 56.49
CA GLY A 2 -4.46 -22.21 55.64
C GLY A 2 -4.51 -21.81 54.17
N GLU A 3 -3.90 -20.71 53.75
CA GLU A 3 -4.04 -20.20 52.36
C GLU A 3 -2.94 -20.65 51.39
N ALA A 4 -1.76 -20.96 51.87
CA ALA A 4 -0.64 -21.40 51.02
C ALA A 4 -0.86 -22.80 50.41
N LEU A 5 -1.57 -23.69 51.11
CA LEU A 5 -1.85 -25.05 50.64
C LEU A 5 -2.93 -25.12 49.54
N ARG A 6 -3.84 -24.16 49.47
CA ARG A 6 -4.90 -24.13 48.43
C ARG A 6 -4.40 -23.63 47.08
N ARG A 7 -3.35 -22.81 47.02
CA ARG A 7 -2.73 -22.34 45.77
C ARG A 7 -1.89 -23.42 45.09
N SER A 8 -1.19 -24.25 45.85
CA SER A 8 -0.37 -25.35 45.34
C SER A 8 -1.20 -26.43 44.63
N ALA A 9 -2.39 -26.77 45.17
CA ALA A 9 -3.27 -27.79 44.60
C ALA A 9 -3.87 -27.35 43.22
N ARG A 10 -4.19 -26.07 43.04
CA ARG A 10 -4.74 -25.57 41.78
C ARG A 10 -3.72 -25.56 40.63
N ILE A 11 -2.45 -25.31 40.93
CA ILE A 11 -1.37 -25.32 39.91
C ILE A 11 -1.05 -26.75 39.47
N ALA A 12 -1.10 -27.72 40.37
CA ALA A 12 -0.86 -29.14 40.03
C ALA A 12 -1.96 -29.71 39.12
N THR A 13 -3.23 -29.33 39.31
CA THR A 13 -4.36 -29.82 38.52
C THR A 13 -4.33 -29.24 37.08
N SER A 14 -3.95 -27.97 36.95
CA SER A 14 -3.82 -27.32 35.60
C SER A 14 -2.69 -27.92 34.77
N LYS A 15 -1.58 -28.31 35.43
CA LYS A 15 -0.43 -28.90 34.70
C LYS A 15 -0.74 -30.33 34.21
N ARG A 16 -1.54 -31.08 34.98
CA ARG A 16 -1.93 -32.45 34.64
C ARG A 16 -2.92 -32.53 33.48
N MET A 17 -3.78 -31.52 33.32
CA MET A 17 -4.73 -31.44 32.20
C MET A 17 -4.04 -31.05 30.85
N LEU A 18 -2.93 -30.32 30.89
CA LEU A 18 -2.16 -29.99 29.71
C LEU A 18 -1.30 -31.14 29.18
N GLU A 19 -0.84 -32.03 30.05
CA GLU A 19 -0.05 -33.21 29.64
C GLU A 19 -0.91 -34.36 29.07
N GLU A 20 -2.21 -34.43 29.39
CA GLU A 20 -3.12 -35.44 28.82
C GLU A 20 -3.63 -35.09 27.39
N GLU A 21 -3.61 -33.83 26.98
CA GLU A 21 -3.97 -33.44 25.59
C GLU A 21 -2.84 -33.66 24.59
N GLU A 22 -1.57 -33.60 25.00
CA GLU A 22 -0.43 -33.84 24.08
C GLU A 22 -0.23 -35.32 23.69
N SER A 23 -0.78 -36.25 24.46
CA SER A 23 -0.58 -37.69 24.21
C SER A 23 -1.54 -38.33 23.20
N LYS A 24 -2.48 -37.55 22.62
CA LYS A 24 -3.52 -38.06 21.69
C LYS A 24 -3.31 -37.71 20.23
N LEU A 25 -2.22 -37.06 19.87
CA LEU A 25 -1.89 -36.74 18.46
C LEU A 25 -0.93 -37.80 17.88
N ALA A 26 -1.48 -38.78 17.17
CA ALA A 26 -0.73 -39.71 16.36
C ALA A 26 -0.14 -39.00 15.12
N PRO A 27 1.06 -39.38 14.64
CA PRO A 27 1.70 -38.74 13.49
C PRO A 27 0.94 -39.03 12.20
N ILE A 28 0.50 -37.96 11.52
CA ILE A 28 -0.08 -38.05 10.18
C ILE A 28 1.06 -38.23 9.17
N SER A 29 1.10 -39.39 8.53
CA SER A 29 2.00 -39.70 7.43
C SER A 29 1.68 -38.83 6.20
N THR A 30 2.69 -38.13 5.68
CA THR A 30 2.65 -37.42 4.42
C THR A 30 2.54 -38.40 3.23
N PRO A 31 1.61 -38.18 2.29
CA PRO A 31 1.61 -38.94 1.04
C PRO A 31 2.64 -38.40 0.06
N GLU A 32 3.48 -39.25 -0.46
CA GLU A 32 4.42 -39.03 -1.57
C GLU A 32 3.67 -38.61 -2.84
N VAL A 33 4.16 -37.55 -3.50
CA VAL A 33 3.68 -37.09 -4.80
C VAL A 33 4.45 -37.83 -5.91
N PRO A 34 3.80 -38.56 -6.82
CA PRO A 34 4.49 -39.23 -7.91
C PRO A 34 4.94 -38.27 -9.00
N LYS A 35 6.22 -38.31 -9.35
CA LYS A 35 6.83 -37.60 -10.48
C LYS A 35 6.27 -38.12 -11.81
N LYS A 36 5.42 -37.35 -12.51
CA LYS A 36 4.99 -37.63 -13.88
C LYS A 36 5.92 -36.97 -14.90
N LYS A 37 6.53 -37.79 -15.75
CA LYS A 37 7.33 -37.41 -16.92
C LYS A 37 6.43 -36.70 -17.95
N ILE A 38 6.84 -35.51 -18.39
CA ILE A 38 6.20 -34.76 -19.47
C ILE A 38 6.76 -35.27 -20.80
N LYS A 39 5.87 -35.80 -21.65
CA LYS A 39 6.16 -36.13 -23.06
C LYS A 39 5.84 -34.91 -23.93
N THR A 40 6.76 -34.58 -24.82
CA THR A 40 6.70 -33.50 -25.80
C THR A 40 5.82 -33.87 -27.02
N GLY A 41 5.04 -32.89 -27.54
CA GLY A 41 4.56 -32.78 -28.90
C GLY A 41 3.13 -32.27 -29.06
N PRO A 42 2.71 -31.74 -30.23
CA PRO A 42 3.38 -30.85 -31.17
C PRO A 42 2.67 -29.52 -31.39
N LYS A 43 3.35 -28.63 -32.08
CA LYS A 43 3.00 -27.26 -32.45
C LYS A 43 1.63 -27.11 -33.15
N HIS A 44 0.78 -26.22 -32.68
CA HIS A 44 -0.25 -25.55 -33.52
C HIS A 44 0.01 -24.06 -33.59
N ASN A 45 0.15 -23.65 -34.85
CA ASN A 45 0.36 -22.29 -35.31
C ASN A 45 -1.00 -21.57 -35.31
N ALA A 46 -1.16 -20.53 -34.51
CA ALA A 46 -2.27 -19.60 -34.67
C ALA A 46 -1.72 -18.16 -34.66
N LYS A 47 -1.74 -17.54 -35.84
CA LYS A 47 -1.50 -16.13 -36.05
C LYS A 47 -2.49 -15.32 -35.20
N GLN A 48 -1.97 -14.56 -34.25
CA GLN A 48 -2.72 -13.48 -33.65
C GLN A 48 -1.97 -12.16 -33.79
N ALA A 49 -2.75 -11.13 -34.09
CA ALA A 49 -2.35 -9.83 -34.52
C ALA A 49 -1.37 -9.17 -33.52
N VAL A 50 -0.28 -8.68 -34.10
CA VAL A 50 0.70 -7.81 -33.43
C VAL A 50 0.04 -6.46 -33.17
N VAL A 51 -0.42 -6.24 -31.97
CA VAL A 51 -0.62 -4.90 -31.44
C VAL A 51 0.79 -4.40 -31.09
N LYS A 52 1.23 -3.38 -31.81
CA LYS A 52 2.50 -2.69 -31.58
C LYS A 52 2.47 -2.08 -30.17
N GLU A 53 2.98 -2.80 -29.19
CA GLU A 53 3.43 -2.22 -27.95
C GLU A 53 4.70 -1.42 -28.26
N ALA A 54 4.55 -0.10 -28.25
CA ALA A 54 5.67 0.80 -28.41
C ALA A 54 6.69 0.55 -27.31
N ASN A 55 7.84 0.05 -27.72
CA ASN A 55 9.08 -0.10 -26.95
C ASN A 55 9.46 1.28 -26.39
N ARG A 56 9.06 1.59 -25.15
CA ARG A 56 9.58 2.73 -24.40
C ARG A 56 10.79 2.26 -23.63
N SER A 57 11.94 2.52 -24.26
CA SER A 57 13.27 2.47 -23.64
C SER A 57 13.31 3.21 -22.29
N SER A 58 14.10 2.67 -21.41
CA SER A 58 14.35 2.91 -20.00
C SER A 58 15.00 4.26 -19.62
N ASP A 59 14.41 5.38 -20.00
CA ASP A 59 14.69 6.69 -19.41
C ASP A 59 13.34 7.28 -18.98
N VAL A 60 12.81 6.73 -17.88
CA VAL A 60 11.63 7.30 -17.25
C VAL A 60 12.12 8.49 -16.42
N ASN A 61 12.09 9.69 -16.98
CA ASN A 61 12.35 10.91 -16.23
C ASN A 61 11.38 10.99 -15.06
N GLU A 62 11.91 11.25 -13.87
CA GLU A 62 11.10 11.54 -12.70
C GLU A 62 10.27 12.80 -12.93
N LEU A 63 9.06 12.83 -12.39
CA LEU A 63 8.22 14.02 -12.42
C LEU A 63 8.84 15.16 -11.62
N GLU A 64 8.89 16.33 -12.23
CA GLU A 64 9.31 17.57 -11.60
C GLU A 64 8.09 18.43 -11.22
N ILE A 65 8.32 19.44 -10.37
CA ILE A 65 7.27 20.39 -9.99
C ILE A 65 6.77 21.12 -11.25
N GLY A 66 5.47 21.07 -11.47
CA GLY A 66 4.79 21.61 -12.65
C GLY A 66 4.38 20.57 -13.68
N ASP A 67 4.96 19.36 -13.63
CA ASP A 67 4.61 18.29 -14.55
C ASP A 67 3.18 17.78 -14.34
N PRO A 68 2.49 17.39 -15.41
CA PRO A 68 1.16 16.82 -15.31
C PRO A 68 1.19 15.41 -14.74
N ILE A 69 0.11 15.01 -14.09
CA ILE A 69 -0.06 13.63 -13.62
C ILE A 69 -0.04 12.67 -14.83
N PRO A 70 0.65 11.53 -14.74
CA PRO A 70 0.73 10.58 -15.84
C PRO A 70 -0.63 9.89 -16.09
N ASP A 71 -0.89 9.54 -17.35
CA ASP A 71 -2.06 8.74 -17.72
C ASP A 71 -1.81 7.26 -17.40
N LEU A 72 -1.99 6.93 -16.12
CA LEU A 72 -1.86 5.59 -15.57
C LEU A 72 -3.11 5.21 -14.80
N SER A 73 -3.35 3.90 -14.70
CA SER A 73 -4.40 3.34 -13.85
C SER A 73 -3.78 2.35 -12.86
N LEU A 74 -4.17 2.44 -11.61
CA LEU A 74 -3.75 1.55 -10.53
C LEU A 74 -4.97 0.88 -9.90
N LEU A 75 -4.78 -0.30 -9.34
CA LEU A 75 -5.84 -0.96 -8.58
C LEU A 75 -5.90 -0.39 -7.16
N ASN A 76 -7.11 -0.16 -6.66
CA ASN A 76 -7.34 0.15 -5.25
C ASN A 76 -7.39 -1.12 -4.40
N GLU A 77 -7.65 -0.98 -3.11
CA GLU A 77 -7.80 -2.08 -2.15
C GLU A 77 -9.02 -2.98 -2.41
N ASP A 78 -10.00 -2.52 -3.18
CA ASP A 78 -11.21 -3.27 -3.58
C ASP A 78 -11.07 -3.91 -4.96
N ASN A 79 -9.87 -3.82 -5.57
CA ASN A 79 -9.54 -4.33 -6.91
C ASN A 79 -10.22 -3.53 -8.05
N ASP A 80 -10.66 -2.31 -7.78
CA ASP A 80 -11.17 -1.41 -8.81
C ASP A 80 -10.02 -0.68 -9.49
N SER A 81 -10.13 -0.50 -10.81
CA SER A 81 -9.15 0.26 -11.58
C SER A 81 -9.40 1.77 -11.45
N ILE A 82 -8.45 2.46 -10.86
CA ILE A 82 -8.50 3.90 -10.60
C ILE A 82 -7.57 4.62 -11.56
N SER A 83 -8.11 5.43 -12.46
CA SER A 83 -7.33 6.29 -13.35
C SER A 83 -6.83 7.52 -12.60
N LEU A 84 -5.51 7.72 -12.58
CA LEU A 84 -4.88 8.86 -11.92
C LEU A 84 -5.34 10.19 -12.53
N LYS A 85 -5.50 10.22 -13.86
CA LYS A 85 -6.00 11.39 -14.59
C LYS A 85 -7.41 11.76 -14.13
N LYS A 86 -8.33 10.78 -14.06
CA LYS A 86 -9.70 11.03 -13.58
C LYS A 86 -9.76 11.50 -12.14
N ILE A 87 -8.84 11.04 -11.27
CA ILE A 87 -8.76 11.54 -9.88
C ILE A 87 -8.52 13.06 -9.90
N THR A 88 -7.56 13.53 -10.71
CA THR A 88 -7.22 14.96 -10.76
C THR A 88 -8.21 15.81 -11.56
N GLU A 89 -8.96 15.22 -12.49
CA GLU A 89 -10.08 15.88 -13.16
C GLU A 89 -11.25 16.14 -12.21
N ASN A 90 -11.49 15.21 -11.26
CA ASN A 90 -12.59 15.30 -10.31
C ASN A 90 -12.22 16.06 -9.02
N ASN A 91 -10.94 16.30 -8.76
CA ASN A 91 -10.46 16.93 -7.55
C ASN A 91 -9.35 17.93 -7.86
N ARG A 92 -9.53 19.21 -7.52
CA ARG A 92 -8.52 20.24 -7.74
C ARG A 92 -7.22 19.95 -7.00
N VAL A 93 -7.31 19.38 -5.79
CA VAL A 93 -6.14 19.01 -4.98
C VAL A 93 -6.16 17.53 -4.68
N VAL A 94 -5.06 16.84 -4.96
CA VAL A 94 -4.90 15.40 -4.71
C VAL A 94 -3.59 15.15 -3.98
N VAL A 95 -3.65 14.44 -2.86
CA VAL A 95 -2.51 14.02 -2.05
C VAL A 95 -2.25 12.54 -2.24
N PHE A 96 -1.06 12.18 -2.72
CA PHE A 96 -0.55 10.82 -2.68
C PHE A 96 0.54 10.69 -1.62
N PHE A 97 0.34 9.88 -0.60
CA PHE A 97 1.41 9.53 0.33
C PHE A 97 1.95 8.14 0.05
N VAL A 98 3.25 8.05 -0.16
CA VAL A 98 3.96 6.79 -0.46
C VAL A 98 4.52 6.21 0.83
N TYR A 99 4.30 4.91 1.04
CA TYR A 99 4.85 4.17 2.17
C TYR A 99 5.53 2.88 1.72
N PRO A 100 6.65 2.48 2.40
CA PRO A 100 7.45 1.32 2.00
C PRO A 100 6.71 -0.02 2.04
N ARG A 101 5.91 -0.27 3.09
CA ARG A 101 5.22 -1.56 3.28
C ARG A 101 4.06 -1.43 4.26
N ALA A 102 2.89 -1.91 3.86
CA ALA A 102 1.68 -1.97 4.69
C ALA A 102 1.93 -2.70 6.02
N SER A 103 1.23 -2.31 7.05
CA SER A 103 1.24 -2.91 8.39
C SER A 103 2.60 -2.86 9.15
N THR A 104 3.59 -2.11 8.66
CA THR A 104 4.80 -1.82 9.45
C THR A 104 4.58 -0.63 10.38
N PRO A 105 5.28 -0.54 11.54
CA PRO A 105 4.99 0.51 12.54
C PRO A 105 5.03 1.94 11.99
N GLY A 106 6.06 2.31 11.22
CA GLY A 106 6.17 3.64 10.63
C GLY A 106 5.12 3.93 9.56
N CYS A 107 4.74 2.94 8.74
CA CYS A 107 3.69 3.11 7.72
C CYS A 107 2.31 3.19 8.36
N THR A 108 2.09 2.45 9.46
CA THR A 108 0.87 2.56 10.25
C THR A 108 0.74 3.94 10.87
N ARG A 109 1.82 4.50 11.46
CA ARG A 109 1.78 5.88 12.00
C ARG A 109 1.46 6.91 10.91
N GLN A 110 2.06 6.80 9.72
CA GLN A 110 1.77 7.71 8.61
C GLN A 110 0.29 7.59 8.19
N ALA A 111 -0.19 6.38 7.92
CA ALA A 111 -1.58 6.18 7.50
C ALA A 111 -2.58 6.63 8.58
N CYS A 112 -2.37 6.26 9.85
CA CYS A 112 -3.23 6.71 10.94
C CYS A 112 -3.19 8.25 11.10
N GLY A 113 -2.02 8.88 10.91
CA GLY A 113 -1.91 10.34 10.94
C GLY A 113 -2.75 11.02 9.85
N PHE A 114 -2.75 10.49 8.62
CA PHE A 114 -3.66 10.97 7.57
C PHE A 114 -5.13 10.69 7.89
N ARG A 115 -5.46 9.53 8.47
CA ARG A 115 -6.82 9.20 8.93
C ARG A 115 -7.32 10.20 9.98
N ASP A 116 -6.51 10.48 10.98
CA ASP A 116 -6.88 11.34 12.10
C ASP A 116 -7.11 12.81 11.66
N ASN A 117 -6.43 13.24 10.58
CA ASN A 117 -6.62 14.54 9.95
C ASN A 117 -7.60 14.52 8.75
N TYR A 118 -8.18 13.35 8.41
CA TYR A 118 -8.95 13.19 7.17
C TYR A 118 -10.20 14.05 7.11
N GLN A 119 -10.89 14.26 8.23
CA GLN A 119 -12.11 15.07 8.27
C GLN A 119 -11.86 16.53 7.86
N GLU A 120 -10.66 17.03 8.10
CA GLU A 120 -10.25 18.37 7.67
C GLU A 120 -9.72 18.32 6.23
N LEU A 121 -8.82 17.40 5.91
CA LEU A 121 -8.20 17.29 4.60
C LEU A 121 -9.22 17.07 3.47
N LYS A 122 -10.22 16.21 3.69
CA LYS A 122 -11.24 15.89 2.67
C LYS A 122 -12.11 17.07 2.22
N LYS A 123 -12.08 18.18 2.96
CA LYS A 123 -12.78 19.41 2.57
C LYS A 123 -12.09 20.10 1.39
N TYR A 124 -10.79 19.85 1.23
CA TYR A 124 -9.94 20.57 0.28
C TYR A 124 -9.20 19.66 -0.69
N ALA A 125 -8.95 18.41 -0.31
CA ALA A 125 -8.14 17.48 -1.08
C ALA A 125 -8.66 16.04 -1.02
N ALA A 126 -8.50 15.31 -2.12
CA ALA A 126 -8.62 13.86 -2.12
C ALA A 126 -7.29 13.23 -1.66
N VAL A 127 -7.35 12.26 -0.74
CA VAL A 127 -6.17 11.61 -0.14
C VAL A 127 -6.11 10.17 -0.57
N PHE A 128 -4.94 9.72 -1.05
CA PHE A 128 -4.67 8.35 -1.47
C PHE A 128 -3.37 7.85 -0.85
N GLY A 129 -3.39 6.63 -0.30
CA GLY A 129 -2.18 5.93 0.06
C GLY A 129 -1.63 5.16 -1.15
N LEU A 130 -0.32 5.05 -1.27
CA LEU A 130 0.34 4.38 -2.41
C LEU A 130 1.49 3.51 -1.91
N SER A 131 1.50 2.25 -2.30
CA SER A 131 2.64 1.35 -2.06
C SER A 131 2.73 0.25 -3.12
N ALA A 132 3.82 -0.52 -3.05
CA ALA A 132 4.01 -1.69 -3.91
C ALA A 132 3.36 -2.98 -3.35
N ASP A 133 2.61 -2.87 -2.26
CA ASP A 133 1.87 -4.00 -1.69
C ASP A 133 0.72 -4.42 -2.62
N SER A 134 0.36 -5.71 -2.60
CA SER A 134 -0.76 -6.21 -3.39
C SER A 134 -2.10 -5.70 -2.87
N VAL A 135 -3.12 -5.70 -3.72
CA VAL A 135 -4.51 -5.34 -3.40
C VAL A 135 -4.99 -6.01 -2.10
N THR A 136 -4.74 -7.32 -1.95
CA THR A 136 -5.13 -8.06 -0.75
C THR A 136 -4.46 -7.53 0.53
N PHE A 137 -3.18 -7.13 0.46
CA PHE A 137 -2.48 -6.52 1.60
C PHE A 137 -2.99 -5.12 1.89
N GLN A 138 -3.29 -4.32 0.85
CA GLN A 138 -3.90 -3.00 0.99
C GLN A 138 -5.26 -3.11 1.68
N LYS A 139 -6.12 -4.05 1.26
CA LYS A 139 -7.44 -4.27 1.88
C LYS A 139 -7.33 -4.63 3.36
N LYS A 140 -6.44 -5.56 3.70
CA LYS A 140 -6.19 -5.92 5.11
C LYS A 140 -5.68 -4.73 5.93
N PHE A 141 -4.81 -3.92 5.36
CA PHE A 141 -4.25 -2.76 6.04
C PHE A 141 -5.32 -1.68 6.25
N GLN A 142 -6.10 -1.35 5.22
CA GLN A 142 -7.21 -0.40 5.28
C GLN A 142 -8.20 -0.81 6.37
N SER A 143 -8.69 -2.06 6.33
CA SER A 143 -9.68 -2.56 7.28
C SER A 143 -9.14 -2.58 8.71
N LYS A 144 -7.89 -3.05 8.91
CA LYS A 144 -7.28 -3.12 10.25
C LYS A 144 -7.10 -1.75 10.90
N GLN A 145 -6.82 -0.73 10.12
CA GLN A 145 -6.57 0.63 10.61
C GLN A 145 -7.78 1.56 10.45
N ASN A 146 -8.91 1.06 9.92
CA ASN A 146 -10.10 1.85 9.62
C ASN A 146 -9.78 3.11 8.80
N LEU A 147 -9.01 2.94 7.70
CA LEU A 147 -8.61 4.05 6.86
C LEU A 147 -9.79 4.50 5.97
N PRO A 148 -10.20 5.78 6.00
CA PRO A 148 -11.40 6.27 5.30
C PRO A 148 -11.12 6.69 3.84
N TYR A 149 -9.96 6.39 3.29
CA TYR A 149 -9.52 6.73 1.95
C TYR A 149 -8.94 5.50 1.25
N HIS A 150 -8.81 5.59 -0.07
CA HIS A 150 -8.32 4.49 -0.90
C HIS A 150 -6.81 4.30 -0.80
N LEU A 151 -6.39 3.03 -0.90
CA LEU A 151 -5.00 2.61 -0.97
C LEU A 151 -4.72 2.02 -2.34
N LEU A 152 -3.82 2.66 -3.11
CA LEU A 152 -3.44 2.24 -4.44
C LEU A 152 -2.30 1.23 -4.41
N SER A 153 -2.43 0.18 -5.19
CA SER A 153 -1.45 -0.89 -5.37
C SER A 153 -0.64 -0.64 -6.64
N ASP A 154 0.68 -0.46 -6.48
CA ASP A 154 1.64 -0.31 -7.58
C ASP A 154 2.79 -1.33 -7.45
N PRO A 155 2.54 -2.64 -7.64
CA PRO A 155 3.55 -3.69 -7.47
C PRO A 155 4.77 -3.52 -8.38
N LYS A 156 4.57 -2.98 -9.58
CA LYS A 156 5.63 -2.72 -10.54
C LYS A 156 6.40 -1.42 -10.25
N ARG A 157 5.88 -0.60 -9.33
CA ARG A 157 6.43 0.72 -8.98
C ARG A 157 6.56 1.64 -10.21
N GLU A 158 5.58 1.60 -11.09
CA GLU A 158 5.54 2.46 -12.27
C GLU A 158 5.31 3.91 -11.83
N PHE A 159 4.22 4.18 -11.14
CA PHE A 159 3.91 5.51 -10.62
C PHE A 159 4.88 5.95 -9.51
N ILE A 160 5.20 5.05 -8.57
CA ILE A 160 6.21 5.30 -7.51
C ILE A 160 7.55 5.70 -8.13
N GLY A 161 7.91 5.10 -9.28
CA GLY A 161 9.13 5.44 -10.02
C GLY A 161 9.09 6.83 -10.64
N LEU A 162 8.01 7.16 -11.31
CA LEU A 162 7.77 8.49 -11.88
C LEU A 162 7.81 9.59 -10.82
N LEU A 163 7.32 9.29 -9.62
CA LEU A 163 7.39 10.22 -8.48
C LEU A 163 8.79 10.36 -7.86
N GLY A 164 9.79 9.56 -8.28
CA GLY A 164 11.12 9.56 -7.68
C GLY A 164 11.17 8.94 -6.29
N ALA A 165 10.20 8.09 -5.97
CA ALA A 165 10.08 7.45 -4.65
C ALA A 165 10.55 5.99 -4.63
N LYS A 166 11.29 5.51 -5.63
CA LYS A 166 11.98 4.20 -5.59
C LYS A 166 13.21 4.28 -4.68
N LYS A 167 13.42 3.27 -3.85
CA LYS A 167 14.62 3.15 -3.01
C LYS A 167 15.84 2.73 -3.83
N THR A 168 15.63 1.79 -4.75
CA THR A 168 16.62 1.33 -5.73
C THR A 168 15.90 1.12 -7.07
N PRO A 169 16.60 1.06 -8.21
CA PRO A 169 15.98 0.79 -9.51
C PRO A 169 15.11 -0.48 -9.51
N LEU A 170 15.51 -1.51 -8.74
CA LEU A 170 14.87 -2.82 -8.74
C LEU A 170 13.87 -3.03 -7.59
N SER A 171 14.01 -2.32 -6.46
CA SER A 171 13.18 -2.64 -5.29
C SER A 171 13.05 -1.51 -4.27
N GLY A 172 12.01 -1.64 -3.44
CA GLY A 172 11.73 -0.76 -2.31
C GLY A 172 11.04 0.54 -2.71
N SER A 173 10.39 1.17 -1.73
CA SER A 173 9.80 2.49 -1.86
C SER A 173 10.31 3.37 -0.73
N ILE A 174 10.42 4.67 -1.01
CA ILE A 174 10.85 5.69 -0.04
C ILE A 174 9.59 6.37 0.48
N ARG A 175 9.50 6.58 1.79
CA ARG A 175 8.41 7.34 2.39
C ARG A 175 8.43 8.78 1.89
N SER A 176 7.31 9.19 1.32
CA SER A 176 7.18 10.47 0.62
C SER A 176 5.72 10.93 0.64
N HIS A 177 5.48 12.19 0.28
CA HIS A 177 4.17 12.62 -0.20
C HIS A 177 4.30 13.58 -1.36
N PHE A 178 3.25 13.62 -2.16
CA PHE A 178 3.14 14.39 -3.39
C PHE A 178 1.76 15.02 -3.44
N ILE A 179 1.69 16.30 -3.82
CA ILE A 179 0.43 17.01 -3.94
C ILE A 179 0.32 17.54 -5.36
N PHE A 180 -0.74 17.12 -6.03
CA PHE A 180 -1.13 17.62 -7.33
C PHE A 180 -2.23 18.67 -7.16
N VAL A 181 -2.10 19.77 -7.89
CA VAL A 181 -3.06 20.87 -7.94
C VAL A 181 -3.43 21.10 -9.39
N ASP A 182 -4.72 21.04 -9.71
CA ASP A 182 -5.25 21.13 -11.08
C ASP A 182 -4.51 20.22 -12.06
N GLY A 183 -4.24 18.97 -11.59
CA GLY A 183 -3.56 17.93 -12.38
C GLY A 183 -2.04 18.07 -12.51
N LYS A 184 -1.40 19.07 -11.90
CA LYS A 184 0.06 19.31 -11.96
C LYS A 184 0.70 19.11 -10.60
N LEU A 185 1.91 18.53 -10.58
CA LEU A 185 2.68 18.33 -9.36
C LEU A 185 3.09 19.68 -8.74
N LYS A 186 2.60 19.98 -7.55
CA LYS A 186 2.87 21.23 -6.84
C LYS A 186 3.88 21.05 -5.71
N PHE A 187 3.78 19.94 -4.95
CA PHE A 187 4.70 19.64 -3.86
C PHE A 187 5.22 18.22 -3.99
N LYS A 188 6.54 18.07 -3.81
CA LYS A 188 7.30 16.81 -3.86
C LYS A 188 8.17 16.71 -2.61
N ARG A 189 7.82 15.83 -1.67
CA ARG A 189 8.56 15.59 -0.42
C ARG A 189 8.99 14.13 -0.34
N VAL A 190 10.27 13.89 -0.52
CA VAL A 190 10.85 12.53 -0.58
C VAL A 190 11.77 12.29 0.63
N LYS A 191 11.79 11.05 1.13
CA LYS A 191 12.67 10.60 2.24
C LYS A 191 12.38 11.33 3.55
N ILE A 192 11.12 11.37 3.95
CA ILE A 192 10.61 12.06 5.15
C ILE A 192 10.16 11.06 6.23
N SER A 193 9.99 11.55 7.47
CA SER A 193 9.38 10.75 8.54
C SER A 193 7.86 10.61 8.38
N PRO A 194 7.21 9.66 9.08
CA PRO A 194 5.76 9.53 9.07
C PRO A 194 5.04 10.81 9.50
N GLU A 195 5.52 11.42 10.56
CA GLU A 195 4.94 12.60 11.19
C GLU A 195 5.11 13.85 10.31
N VAL A 196 6.31 14.04 9.76
CA VAL A 196 6.60 15.12 8.81
C VAL A 196 5.72 15.00 7.56
N SER A 197 5.54 13.76 7.04
CA SER A 197 4.66 13.54 5.88
C SER A 197 3.22 14.01 6.13
N VAL A 198 2.68 13.77 7.32
CA VAL A 198 1.31 14.16 7.67
C VAL A 198 1.19 15.66 7.89
N ASN A 199 2.11 16.22 8.68
CA ASN A 199 2.05 17.63 9.08
C ASN A 199 2.30 18.57 7.90
N ASP A 200 3.31 18.27 7.08
CA ASP A 200 3.64 19.08 5.91
C ASP A 200 2.53 18.96 4.85
N ALA A 201 2.03 17.76 4.57
CA ALA A 201 0.94 17.62 3.61
C ALA A 201 -0.32 18.38 4.04
N LYS A 202 -0.67 18.34 5.33
CA LYS A 202 -1.79 19.12 5.87
C LYS A 202 -1.57 20.62 5.67
N LYS A 203 -0.38 21.11 6.04
CA LYS A 203 -0.02 22.54 5.89
C LYS A 203 -0.07 22.97 4.42
N GLU A 204 0.52 22.18 3.52
CA GLU A 204 0.58 22.48 2.09
C GLU A 204 -0.82 22.45 1.44
N VAL A 205 -1.71 21.53 1.84
CA VAL A 205 -3.12 21.51 1.39
C VAL A 205 -3.87 22.75 1.84
N LEU A 206 -3.70 23.18 3.10
CA LEU A 206 -4.36 24.37 3.62
C LEU A 206 -3.85 25.64 2.94
N GLU A 207 -2.54 25.75 2.69
CA GLU A 207 -1.94 26.84 1.93
C GLU A 207 -2.55 26.98 0.53
N VAL A 208 -2.75 25.85 -0.18
CA VAL A 208 -3.39 25.84 -1.50
C VAL A 208 -4.87 26.24 -1.38
N ALA A 209 -5.57 25.71 -0.37
CA ALA A 209 -6.98 26.03 -0.15
C ALA A 209 -7.24 27.50 0.17
N GLU A 210 -6.31 28.16 0.87
CA GLU A 210 -6.38 29.61 1.12
C GLU A 210 -6.25 30.42 -0.18
N LYS A 211 -5.29 30.06 -1.04
CA LYS A 211 -5.11 30.71 -2.35
C LYS A 211 -6.36 30.63 -3.24
N PHE A 212 -7.09 29.49 -3.20
CA PHE A 212 -8.33 29.33 -3.96
C PHE A 212 -9.52 30.17 -3.43
N LYS A 213 -9.42 30.71 -2.24
CA LYS A 213 -10.45 31.63 -1.69
C LYS A 213 -10.22 33.09 -2.10
N GLU A 214 -8.99 33.40 -2.51
CA GLU A 214 -8.58 34.72 -2.93
C GLU A 214 -8.75 34.97 -4.44
N GLU A 215 -8.96 33.86 -5.22
CA GLU A 215 -9.29 33.89 -6.67
C GLU A 215 -10.80 33.97 -6.89
#